data_beeb58ecdc318c6d5e6a4c304c1797c5
#
_entry.id   beeb58ecdc318c6d5e6a4c304c1797c5
#
_cell.length_a   1.000
_cell.length_b   1.000
_cell.length_c   1.000
_cell.angle_alpha   90.00
_cell.angle_beta   90.00
_cell.angle_gamma   90.00
#
_symmetry.space_group_name_H-M   'P 1'
#
loop_
_entity.id
_entity.type
_entity.pdbx_description
1 polymer ?
#
loop_
_entity_poly.entity_id
_entity_poly.type
_entity_poly.pdbx_seq_one_letter_code
_entity_poly.pdbx_strand_id
1 'polypeptide(L)'
;MSEILFIRHAETDMAGTFCGHSDPQLNARGRVQLAELIKRLRAENFGAVYSSDLRRARETGLALAEDFMIKCHVRPALREIDFGRWEGLRWEEVEQLDEIFARRWVVEYPHLPAPDGEDFDAFERRVLGEVKFLSLEAENAERKIAVVTHAGVLRTILCSLRGRSREDAWEQTKSYCSVVRYAIPPLASLSGQAGEMRIH
;
A
#
# COMPACT_ATOMS: atom_id res chain seq x y z
N MET A 1 -2.37 -19.85 -11.92
CA MET A 1 -2.70 -19.23 -10.64
C MET A 1 -2.69 -17.71 -10.83
N SER A 2 -3.77 -17.06 -10.46
CA SER A 2 -3.87 -15.61 -10.53
C SER A 2 -2.95 -14.97 -9.48
N GLU A 3 -2.28 -13.88 -9.84
CA GLU A 3 -1.31 -13.21 -9.00
C GLU A 3 -1.53 -11.70 -9.05
N ILE A 4 -1.42 -11.04 -7.90
CA ILE A 4 -1.41 -9.58 -7.77
C ILE A 4 0.01 -9.14 -7.46
N LEU A 5 0.53 -8.15 -8.19
CA LEU A 5 1.75 -7.45 -7.86
C LEU A 5 1.40 -6.13 -7.19
N PHE A 6 1.51 -6.07 -5.87
CA PHE A 6 1.39 -4.82 -5.12
C PHE A 6 2.70 -4.05 -5.17
N ILE A 7 2.63 -2.79 -5.56
CA ILE A 7 3.78 -1.94 -5.87
C ILE A 7 3.70 -0.67 -5.04
N ARG A 8 4.76 -0.35 -4.30
CA ARG A 8 4.89 0.97 -3.68
C ARG A 8 5.16 2.02 -4.76
N HIS A 9 4.47 3.17 -4.70
CA HIS A 9 4.73 4.30 -5.58
C HIS A 9 6.20 4.73 -5.59
N ALA A 10 6.62 5.47 -6.61
CA ALA A 10 7.95 6.06 -6.72
C ALA A 10 8.11 7.29 -5.78
N GLU A 11 9.34 7.74 -5.59
CA GLU A 11 9.72 8.77 -4.61
C GLU A 11 9.13 10.16 -4.90
N THR A 12 8.86 10.91 -3.84
CA THR A 12 8.41 12.31 -3.84
C THR A 12 9.32 13.17 -2.98
N ASP A 13 9.17 14.50 -3.04
CA ASP A 13 9.94 15.43 -2.19
C ASP A 13 9.57 15.32 -0.69
N MET A 14 8.50 14.60 -0.35
CA MET A 14 8.12 14.30 1.03
C MET A 14 8.77 13.01 1.58
N ALA A 15 9.86 12.53 0.96
CA ALA A 15 10.61 11.38 1.45
C ALA A 15 11.16 11.65 2.87
N GLY A 16 10.87 10.72 3.80
CA GLY A 16 11.29 10.84 5.22
C GLY A 16 10.33 11.64 6.10
N THR A 17 9.16 12.03 5.59
CA THR A 17 8.09 12.64 6.37
C THR A 17 6.90 11.69 6.51
N PHE A 18 5.98 11.99 7.42
CA PHE A 18 4.65 11.39 7.44
C PHE A 18 3.86 11.87 6.22
N CYS A 19 3.71 11.02 5.23
CA CYS A 19 3.06 11.33 3.96
C CYS A 19 1.91 10.35 3.73
N GLY A 20 0.78 10.62 4.36
CA GLY A 20 -0.47 9.86 4.25
C GLY A 20 -1.35 10.41 3.13
N HIS A 21 -2.24 11.34 3.47
CA HIS A 21 -3.16 11.96 2.52
C HIS A 21 -2.61 13.22 1.83
N SER A 22 -1.47 13.77 2.27
CA SER A 22 -0.72 14.75 1.47
C SER A 22 -0.47 14.24 0.05
N ASP A 23 -0.57 15.12 -0.94
CA ASP A 23 -0.64 14.69 -2.35
C ASP A 23 0.50 15.23 -3.24
N PRO A 24 1.79 14.97 -2.88
CA PRO A 24 2.92 15.39 -3.69
C PRO A 24 3.02 14.60 -5.00
N GLN A 25 3.57 15.25 -6.03
CA GLN A 25 3.96 14.61 -7.28
C GLN A 25 5.29 13.83 -7.12
N LEU A 26 5.61 13.00 -8.12
CA LEU A 26 6.91 12.35 -8.19
C LEU A 26 8.02 13.37 -8.38
N ASN A 27 9.13 13.22 -7.62
CA ASN A 27 10.33 14.02 -7.82
C ASN A 27 11.22 13.46 -8.95
N ALA A 28 12.34 14.11 -9.23
CA ALA A 28 13.25 13.68 -10.29
C ALA A 28 13.78 12.25 -10.06
N ARG A 29 14.11 11.91 -8.80
CA ARG A 29 14.58 10.57 -8.43
C ARG A 29 13.47 9.53 -8.58
N GLY A 30 12.23 9.87 -8.20
CA GLY A 30 11.07 9.01 -8.38
C GLY A 30 10.82 8.67 -9.85
N ARG A 31 11.01 9.61 -10.77
CA ARG A 31 10.88 9.35 -12.21
C ARG A 31 11.93 8.36 -12.72
N VAL A 32 13.17 8.44 -12.22
CA VAL A 32 14.21 7.45 -12.53
C VAL A 32 13.86 6.08 -11.98
N GLN A 33 13.42 6.00 -10.71
CA GLN A 33 12.97 4.76 -10.07
C GLN A 33 11.80 4.13 -10.85
N LEU A 34 10.86 4.93 -11.33
CA LEU A 34 9.73 4.47 -12.14
C LEU A 34 10.19 3.87 -13.47
N ALA A 35 11.13 4.50 -14.17
CA ALA A 35 11.68 3.95 -15.40
C ALA A 35 12.37 2.59 -15.19
N GLU A 36 13.10 2.44 -14.08
CA GLU A 36 13.71 1.17 -13.71
C GLU A 36 12.68 0.11 -13.29
N LEU A 37 11.60 0.51 -12.59
CA LEU A 37 10.49 -0.37 -12.25
C LEU A 37 9.84 -0.94 -13.52
N ILE A 38 9.53 -0.10 -14.49
CA ILE A 38 8.95 -0.49 -15.77
C ILE A 38 9.84 -1.54 -16.46
N LYS A 39 11.16 -1.30 -16.55
CA LYS A 39 12.11 -2.26 -17.13
C LYS A 39 12.08 -3.60 -16.41
N ARG A 40 12.04 -3.60 -15.06
CA ARG A 40 12.01 -4.85 -14.27
C ARG A 40 10.74 -5.66 -14.51
N LEU A 41 9.63 -4.98 -14.80
CA LEU A 41 8.31 -5.60 -14.95
C LEU A 41 7.98 -6.00 -16.41
N ARG A 42 8.83 -5.70 -17.40
CA ARG A 42 8.54 -5.92 -18.82
C ARG A 42 8.20 -7.37 -19.18
N ALA A 43 8.71 -8.34 -18.44
CA ALA A 43 8.40 -9.76 -18.65
C ALA A 43 7.04 -10.19 -18.06
N GLU A 44 6.39 -9.31 -17.29
CA GLU A 44 5.08 -9.61 -16.70
C GLU A 44 3.95 -9.45 -17.72
N ASN A 45 2.93 -10.29 -17.59
CA ASN A 45 1.73 -10.24 -18.44
C ASN A 45 0.56 -9.69 -17.63
N PHE A 46 0.45 -8.35 -17.55
CA PHE A 46 -0.63 -7.69 -16.84
C PHE A 46 -1.89 -7.58 -17.72
N GLY A 47 -3.06 -7.78 -17.10
CA GLY A 47 -4.36 -7.51 -17.69
C GLY A 47 -4.89 -6.11 -17.36
N ALA A 48 -4.51 -5.56 -16.21
CA ALA A 48 -4.90 -4.23 -15.76
C ALA A 48 -3.92 -3.68 -14.72
N VAL A 49 -3.91 -2.36 -14.58
CA VAL A 49 -3.29 -1.64 -13.45
C VAL A 49 -4.40 -1.04 -12.59
N TYR A 50 -4.28 -1.20 -11.29
CA TYR A 50 -5.08 -0.48 -10.30
C TYR A 50 -4.17 0.46 -9.52
N SER A 51 -4.66 1.62 -9.10
CA SER A 51 -3.84 2.61 -8.41
C SER A 51 -4.64 3.35 -7.34
N SER A 52 -4.00 3.67 -6.21
CA SER A 52 -4.50 4.73 -5.35
C SER A 52 -4.73 6.01 -6.16
N ASP A 53 -5.68 6.82 -5.75
CA ASP A 53 -5.99 8.12 -6.37
C ASP A 53 -5.01 9.22 -5.95
N LEU A 54 -4.19 9.01 -4.91
CA LEU A 54 -3.13 9.93 -4.53
C LEU A 54 -2.10 10.07 -5.66
N ARG A 55 -1.74 11.31 -5.96
CA ARG A 55 -1.00 11.70 -7.16
C ARG A 55 0.26 10.86 -7.39
N ARG A 56 1.08 10.64 -6.37
CA ARG A 56 2.30 9.84 -6.45
C ARG A 56 2.06 8.38 -6.90
N ALA A 57 1.00 7.76 -6.40
CA ALA A 57 0.62 6.40 -6.81
C ALA A 57 -0.02 6.39 -8.19
N ARG A 58 -0.89 7.38 -8.46
CA ARG A 58 -1.56 7.52 -9.74
C ARG A 58 -0.58 7.80 -10.89
N GLU A 59 0.41 8.69 -10.70
CA GLU A 59 1.46 8.93 -11.69
C GLU A 59 2.26 7.65 -11.98
N THR A 60 2.62 6.89 -10.93
CA THR A 60 3.31 5.60 -11.07
C THR A 60 2.45 4.59 -11.83
N GLY A 61 1.16 4.48 -11.48
CA GLY A 61 0.23 3.53 -12.10
C GLY A 61 -0.09 3.86 -13.56
N LEU A 62 -0.28 5.14 -13.88
CA LEU A 62 -0.54 5.58 -15.25
C LEU A 62 0.64 5.29 -16.17
N ALA A 63 1.87 5.55 -15.74
CA ALA A 63 3.06 5.26 -16.53
C ALA A 63 3.25 3.74 -16.77
N LEU A 64 2.95 2.89 -15.77
CA LEU A 64 2.91 1.45 -15.96
C LEU A 64 1.84 1.05 -16.97
N ALA A 65 0.62 1.56 -16.83
CA ALA A 65 -0.48 1.24 -17.73
C ALA A 65 -0.20 1.65 -19.18
N GLU A 66 0.45 2.79 -19.38
CA GLU A 66 0.89 3.28 -20.69
C GLU A 66 1.93 2.34 -21.34
N ASP A 67 3.00 1.96 -20.60
CA ASP A 67 4.06 1.08 -21.15
C ASP A 67 3.49 -0.33 -21.51
N PHE A 68 2.54 -0.84 -20.74
CA PHE A 68 1.90 -2.14 -20.99
C PHE A 68 0.67 -2.04 -21.94
N MET A 69 0.30 -0.85 -22.41
CA MET A 69 -0.87 -0.59 -23.27
C MET A 69 -2.19 -1.16 -22.68
N ILE A 70 -2.40 -0.99 -21.38
CA ILE A 70 -3.57 -1.46 -20.63
C ILE A 70 -4.23 -0.34 -19.84
N LYS A 71 -5.41 -0.60 -19.27
CA LYS A 71 -6.14 0.40 -18.48
C LYS A 71 -5.58 0.54 -17.06
N CYS A 72 -5.58 1.78 -16.54
CA CYS A 72 -5.37 2.10 -15.13
C CYS A 72 -6.71 2.45 -14.48
N HIS A 73 -7.07 1.72 -13.42
CA HIS A 73 -8.28 1.92 -12.64
C HIS A 73 -7.92 2.57 -11.30
N VAL A 74 -8.55 3.69 -10.99
CA VAL A 74 -8.30 4.44 -9.76
C VAL A 74 -9.17 3.93 -8.62
N ARG A 75 -8.58 3.68 -7.44
CA ARG A 75 -9.20 3.06 -6.28
C ARG A 75 -8.83 3.82 -4.99
N PRO A 76 -9.71 4.71 -4.47
CA PRO A 76 -9.43 5.47 -3.24
C PRO A 76 -9.20 4.58 -2.01
N ALA A 77 -9.75 3.38 -1.97
CA ALA A 77 -9.51 2.43 -0.89
C ALA A 77 -8.03 1.96 -0.78
N LEU A 78 -7.21 2.25 -1.80
CA LEU A 78 -5.76 2.01 -1.80
C LEU A 78 -4.93 3.17 -1.23
N ARG A 79 -5.53 4.26 -0.73
CA ARG A 79 -4.79 5.36 -0.09
C ARG A 79 -3.95 4.87 1.08
N GLU A 80 -2.87 5.59 1.35
CA GLU A 80 -2.10 5.44 2.59
C GLU A 80 -2.98 5.79 3.81
N ILE A 81 -2.55 5.40 4.99
CA ILE A 81 -3.18 5.86 6.23
C ILE A 81 -3.05 7.38 6.33
N ASP A 82 -4.12 8.04 6.79
CA ASP A 82 -4.09 9.48 7.05
C ASP A 82 -3.35 9.76 8.37
N PHE A 83 -2.30 10.58 8.32
CA PHE A 83 -1.55 10.97 9.51
C PHE A 83 -2.05 12.26 10.15
N GLY A 84 -3.17 12.83 9.68
CA GLY A 84 -3.81 14.00 10.29
C GLY A 84 -2.84 15.16 10.48
N ARG A 85 -2.67 15.62 11.73
CA ARG A 85 -1.78 16.76 12.04
C ARG A 85 -0.28 16.48 11.85
N TRP A 86 0.11 15.23 11.64
CA TRP A 86 1.51 14.90 11.36
C TRP A 86 1.86 14.90 9.88
N GLU A 87 0.88 15.13 9.01
CA GLU A 87 1.13 15.22 7.56
C GLU A 87 2.23 16.24 7.23
N GLY A 88 3.24 15.78 6.49
CA GLY A 88 4.39 16.59 6.08
C GLY A 88 5.52 16.72 7.11
N LEU A 89 5.30 16.35 8.36
CA LEU A 89 6.30 16.45 9.42
C LEU A 89 7.30 15.28 9.36
N ARG A 90 8.52 15.55 9.80
CA ARG A 90 9.52 14.53 10.15
C ARG A 90 9.30 14.03 11.56
N TRP A 91 9.88 12.89 11.90
CA TRP A 91 9.77 12.36 13.25
C TRP A 91 10.27 13.33 14.33
N GLU A 92 11.40 13.98 14.08
CA GLU A 92 11.99 14.95 15.01
C GLU A 92 11.08 16.15 15.25
N GLU A 93 10.31 16.56 14.24
CA GLU A 93 9.34 17.66 14.35
C GLU A 93 8.11 17.20 15.16
N VAL A 94 7.67 15.97 15.00
CA VAL A 94 6.58 15.38 15.80
C VAL A 94 6.98 15.30 17.28
N GLU A 95 8.22 14.84 17.59
CA GLU A 95 8.74 14.81 18.95
C GLU A 95 8.83 16.21 19.58
N GLN A 96 9.21 17.23 18.81
CA GLN A 96 9.26 18.62 19.28
C GLN A 96 7.86 19.20 19.57
N LEU A 97 6.83 18.77 18.84
CA LEU A 97 5.46 19.25 19.07
C LEU A 97 4.85 18.69 20.36
N ASP A 98 5.01 17.39 20.62
CA ASP A 98 4.52 16.71 21.81
C ASP A 98 5.30 15.41 22.04
N GLU A 99 6.41 15.52 22.78
CA GLU A 99 7.29 14.40 23.10
C GLU A 99 6.57 13.27 23.84
N ILE A 100 5.64 13.61 24.75
CA ILE A 100 4.91 12.62 25.55
C ILE A 100 3.99 11.80 24.63
N PHE A 101 3.23 12.48 23.78
CA PHE A 101 2.34 11.79 22.85
C PHE A 101 3.13 10.99 21.81
N ALA A 102 4.22 11.54 21.27
CA ALA A 102 5.07 10.85 20.30
C ALA A 102 5.65 9.55 20.87
N ARG A 103 6.19 9.56 22.08
CA ARG A 103 6.69 8.35 22.76
C ARG A 103 5.58 7.32 23.01
N ARG A 104 4.42 7.79 23.46
CA ARG A 104 3.24 6.94 23.67
C ARG A 104 2.79 6.30 22.36
N TRP A 105 2.78 7.06 21.27
CA TRP A 105 2.39 6.57 19.94
C TRP A 105 3.30 5.41 19.47
N VAL A 106 4.61 5.50 19.67
CA VAL A 106 5.54 4.42 19.32
C VAL A 106 5.23 3.12 20.06
N VAL A 107 4.88 3.24 21.36
CA VAL A 107 4.57 2.06 22.19
C VAL A 107 3.22 1.45 21.85
N GLU A 108 2.21 2.28 21.59
CA GLU A 108 0.83 1.86 21.36
C GLU A 108 0.50 1.63 19.87
N TYR A 109 1.43 1.94 18.94
CA TYR A 109 1.22 1.70 17.51
C TYR A 109 0.92 0.22 17.24
N PRO A 110 -0.12 -0.11 16.46
CA PRO A 110 -0.92 0.80 15.61
C PRO A 110 -2.22 1.28 16.27
N HIS A 111 -2.51 0.95 17.54
CA HIS A 111 -3.79 1.21 18.19
C HIS A 111 -4.03 2.68 18.56
N LEU A 112 -2.97 3.47 18.68
CA LEU A 112 -3.07 4.91 18.87
C LEU A 112 -2.88 5.62 17.53
N PRO A 113 -3.92 6.29 16.96
CA PRO A 113 -3.76 7.04 15.72
C PRO A 113 -2.93 8.32 15.94
N ALA A 114 -2.37 8.88 14.87
CA ALA A 114 -1.85 10.24 14.89
C ALA A 114 -3.01 11.24 15.20
N PRO A 115 -2.72 12.40 15.78
CA PRO A 115 -3.78 13.39 16.10
C PRO A 115 -4.57 13.78 14.85
N ASP A 116 -5.90 13.62 14.90
CA ASP A 116 -6.84 13.82 13.79
C ASP A 116 -6.59 12.89 12.57
N GLY A 117 -5.79 11.84 12.76
CA GLY A 117 -5.49 10.84 11.73
C GLY A 117 -6.49 9.69 11.67
N GLU A 118 -6.30 8.81 10.69
CA GLU A 118 -7.13 7.63 10.48
C GLU A 118 -6.86 6.56 11.56
N ASP A 119 -7.92 5.99 12.10
CA ASP A 119 -7.85 4.82 12.97
C ASP A 119 -7.33 3.59 12.21
N PHE A 120 -6.40 2.83 12.83
CA PHE A 120 -5.75 1.72 12.14
C PHE A 120 -6.73 0.59 11.79
N ASP A 121 -7.72 0.30 12.63
CA ASP A 121 -8.69 -0.75 12.35
C ASP A 121 -9.60 -0.36 11.16
N ALA A 122 -9.90 0.94 11.00
CA ALA A 122 -10.63 1.46 9.85
C ALA A 122 -9.76 1.36 8.58
N PHE A 123 -8.50 1.75 8.67
CA PHE A 123 -7.51 1.60 7.61
C PHE A 123 -7.36 0.14 7.17
N GLU A 124 -7.14 -0.77 8.10
CA GLU A 124 -6.99 -2.20 7.82
C GLU A 124 -8.24 -2.78 7.15
N ARG A 125 -9.45 -2.48 7.67
CA ARG A 125 -10.70 -2.95 7.07
C ARG A 125 -10.86 -2.52 5.62
N ARG A 126 -10.57 -1.22 5.29
CA ARG A 126 -10.69 -0.77 3.90
C ARG A 126 -9.65 -1.40 2.98
N VAL A 127 -8.41 -1.60 3.47
CA VAL A 127 -7.34 -2.27 2.71
C VAL A 127 -7.69 -3.72 2.43
N LEU A 128 -8.11 -4.49 3.45
CA LEU A 128 -8.45 -5.90 3.29
C LEU A 128 -9.70 -6.09 2.42
N GLY A 129 -10.69 -5.20 2.54
CA GLY A 129 -11.86 -5.16 1.64
C GLY A 129 -11.46 -4.93 0.18
N GLU A 130 -10.51 -4.02 -0.05
CA GLU A 130 -10.01 -3.75 -1.39
C GLU A 130 -9.19 -4.91 -1.96
N VAL A 131 -8.36 -5.57 -1.14
CA VAL A 131 -7.61 -6.77 -1.58
C VAL A 131 -8.56 -7.89 -2.00
N LYS A 132 -9.67 -8.08 -1.27
CA LYS A 132 -10.69 -9.06 -1.65
C LYS A 132 -11.31 -8.73 -3.02
N PHE A 133 -11.67 -7.47 -3.25
CA PHE A 133 -12.17 -7.01 -4.56
C PHE A 133 -11.14 -7.27 -5.66
N LEU A 134 -9.89 -6.85 -5.46
CA LEU A 134 -8.79 -7.02 -6.43
C LEU A 134 -8.47 -8.50 -6.71
N SER A 135 -8.66 -9.38 -5.73
CA SER A 135 -8.48 -10.82 -5.92
C SER A 135 -9.51 -11.39 -6.89
N LEU A 136 -10.78 -10.96 -6.77
CA LEU A 136 -11.83 -11.34 -7.72
C LEU A 136 -11.55 -10.79 -9.13
N GLU A 137 -11.10 -9.54 -9.23
CA GLU A 137 -10.73 -8.94 -10.53
C GLU A 137 -9.58 -9.70 -11.20
N ALA A 138 -8.54 -10.10 -10.44
CA ALA A 138 -7.42 -10.85 -10.96
C ALA A 138 -7.80 -12.28 -11.37
N GLU A 139 -8.73 -12.92 -10.68
CA GLU A 139 -9.28 -14.23 -11.07
C GLU A 139 -10.05 -14.12 -12.38
N ASN A 140 -10.93 -13.11 -12.51
CA ASN A 140 -11.74 -12.88 -13.71
C ASN A 140 -10.90 -12.49 -14.94
N ALA A 141 -9.78 -11.80 -14.73
CA ALA A 141 -8.92 -11.34 -15.81
C ALA A 141 -8.09 -12.46 -16.47
N GLU A 142 -7.98 -13.63 -15.82
CA GLU A 142 -7.08 -14.73 -16.22
C GLU A 142 -5.61 -14.30 -16.44
N ARG A 143 -5.25 -13.12 -15.95
CA ARG A 143 -3.94 -12.46 -16.04
C ARG A 143 -3.57 -11.85 -14.71
N LYS A 144 -2.28 -11.57 -14.54
CA LYS A 144 -1.81 -10.79 -13.39
C LYS A 144 -2.38 -9.37 -13.42
N ILE A 145 -2.59 -8.78 -12.26
CA ILE A 145 -2.86 -7.35 -12.14
C ILE A 145 -1.74 -6.67 -11.35
N ALA A 146 -1.43 -5.43 -11.72
CA ALA A 146 -0.52 -4.58 -10.97
C ALA A 146 -1.35 -3.60 -10.11
N VAL A 147 -0.97 -3.41 -8.85
CA VAL A 147 -1.65 -2.54 -7.91
C VAL A 147 -0.67 -1.56 -7.30
N VAL A 148 -0.74 -0.29 -7.70
CA VAL A 148 0.15 0.75 -7.20
C VAL A 148 -0.47 1.43 -5.98
N THR A 149 0.25 1.38 -4.86
CA THR A 149 -0.21 1.85 -3.56
C THR A 149 0.95 2.37 -2.70
N HIS A 150 0.86 2.28 -1.39
CA HIS A 150 1.73 2.91 -0.41
C HIS A 150 2.34 1.89 0.55
N ALA A 151 3.33 2.32 1.34
CA ALA A 151 4.06 1.44 2.24
C ALA A 151 3.19 0.86 3.35
N GLY A 152 2.31 1.66 3.96
CA GLY A 152 1.40 1.20 5.02
C GLY A 152 0.44 0.13 4.50
N VAL A 153 -0.14 0.33 3.32
CA VAL A 153 -1.01 -0.67 2.66
C VAL A 153 -0.27 -1.98 2.42
N LEU A 154 0.96 -1.93 1.89
CA LEU A 154 1.79 -3.13 1.66
C LEU A 154 2.10 -3.86 2.96
N ARG A 155 2.43 -3.12 4.04
CA ARG A 155 2.71 -3.69 5.37
C ARG A 155 1.47 -4.38 5.95
N THR A 156 0.31 -3.74 5.83
CA THR A 156 -0.97 -4.34 6.26
C THR A 156 -1.22 -5.66 5.53
N ILE A 157 -1.05 -5.69 4.20
CA ILE A 157 -1.19 -6.93 3.41
C ILE A 157 -0.22 -8.02 3.89
N LEU A 158 1.05 -7.67 4.11
CA LEU A 158 2.07 -8.62 4.55
C LEU A 158 1.80 -9.15 5.96
N CYS A 159 1.41 -8.29 6.90
CA CYS A 159 1.13 -8.70 8.28
C CYS A 159 -0.18 -9.50 8.36
N SER A 160 -1.28 -8.94 7.85
CA SER A 160 -2.62 -9.49 8.08
C SER A 160 -2.95 -10.70 7.20
N LEU A 161 -2.46 -10.74 5.95
CA LEU A 161 -2.76 -11.84 5.03
C LEU A 161 -1.63 -12.86 4.90
N ARG A 162 -0.39 -12.51 5.25
CA ARG A 162 0.77 -13.39 5.10
C ARG A 162 1.47 -13.71 6.41
N GLY A 163 0.97 -13.22 7.54
CA GLY A 163 1.51 -13.47 8.87
C GLY A 163 2.97 -13.03 9.04
N ARG A 164 3.41 -12.00 8.28
CA ARG A 164 4.77 -11.47 8.43
C ARG A 164 4.89 -10.62 9.68
N SER A 165 6.06 -10.62 10.31
CA SER A 165 6.36 -9.67 11.37
C SER A 165 6.37 -8.23 10.83
N ARG A 166 6.23 -7.24 11.71
CA ARG A 166 6.30 -5.82 11.31
C ARG A 166 7.67 -5.46 10.75
N GLU A 167 8.73 -6.03 11.32
CA GLU A 167 10.11 -5.86 10.89
C GLU A 167 10.32 -6.39 9.47
N ASP A 168 9.86 -7.61 9.19
CA ASP A 168 9.93 -8.22 7.87
C ASP A 168 9.13 -7.41 6.83
N ALA A 169 7.94 -6.97 7.21
CA ALA A 169 7.09 -6.15 6.35
C ALA A 169 7.73 -4.78 6.06
N TRP A 170 8.37 -4.17 7.06
CA TRP A 170 9.14 -2.94 6.89
C TRP A 170 10.28 -3.13 5.89
N GLU A 171 11.13 -4.13 6.10
CA GLU A 171 12.28 -4.42 5.24
C GLU A 171 11.88 -4.63 3.77
N GLN A 172 10.77 -5.34 3.54
CA GLN A 172 10.27 -5.60 2.19
C GLN A 172 9.67 -4.37 1.50
N THR A 173 9.23 -3.37 2.26
CA THR A 173 8.45 -2.23 1.73
C THR A 173 9.11 -0.87 1.92
N LYS A 174 10.27 -0.78 2.59
CA LYS A 174 10.97 0.49 2.86
C LYS A 174 11.45 1.21 1.59
N SER A 175 11.77 0.47 0.54
CA SER A 175 12.21 1.04 -0.73
C SER A 175 11.04 1.48 -1.60
N TYR A 176 11.13 2.65 -2.23
CA TYR A 176 10.21 3.06 -3.29
C TYR A 176 10.27 2.05 -4.45
N CYS A 177 9.18 1.89 -5.17
CA CYS A 177 9.06 0.92 -6.24
C CYS A 177 9.32 -0.54 -5.81
N SER A 178 9.21 -0.85 -4.50
CA SER A 178 9.20 -2.24 -4.01
C SER A 178 7.96 -2.97 -4.54
N VAL A 179 8.11 -4.27 -4.80
CA VAL A 179 7.06 -5.13 -5.35
C VAL A 179 6.83 -6.30 -4.42
N VAL A 180 5.60 -6.44 -3.95
CA VAL A 180 5.12 -7.58 -3.17
C VAL A 180 4.24 -8.45 -4.05
N ARG A 181 4.64 -9.69 -4.27
CA ARG A 181 3.85 -10.66 -5.04
C ARG A 181 2.85 -11.36 -4.14
N TYR A 182 1.61 -11.36 -4.54
CA TYR A 182 0.51 -11.99 -3.79
C TYR A 182 -0.18 -13.03 -4.70
N ALA A 183 0.14 -14.30 -4.45
CA ALA A 183 -0.58 -15.41 -5.07
C ALA A 183 -1.97 -15.52 -4.42
N ILE A 184 -3.01 -15.50 -5.23
CA ILE A 184 -4.38 -15.59 -4.75
C ILE A 184 -4.65 -17.04 -4.36
N PRO A 185 -5.06 -17.31 -3.08
CA PRO A 185 -5.44 -18.65 -2.67
C PRO A 185 -6.70 -19.09 -3.43
N PRO A 186 -6.84 -20.37 -3.79
CA PRO A 186 -8.06 -20.87 -4.44
C PRO A 186 -9.32 -20.56 -3.62
N LEU A 187 -10.42 -20.19 -4.28
CA LEU A 187 -11.70 -19.82 -3.65
C LEU A 187 -12.19 -20.81 -2.57
N ALA A 188 -11.89 -22.09 -2.71
CA ALA A 188 -12.24 -23.12 -1.74
C ALA A 188 -11.59 -22.94 -0.35
N SER A 189 -10.51 -22.17 -0.23
CA SER A 189 -9.82 -21.91 1.05
C SER A 189 -10.37 -20.70 1.80
N LEU A 190 -11.13 -19.82 1.14
CA LEU A 190 -11.71 -18.61 1.76
C LEU A 190 -13.04 -18.88 2.50
N SER A 191 -13.70 -20.01 2.25
CA SER A 191 -14.96 -20.41 2.92
C SER A 191 -14.75 -21.03 4.30
N GLY A 192 -13.53 -21.38 4.68
CA GLY A 192 -13.22 -22.06 5.95
C GLY A 192 -12.90 -21.14 7.14
N GLN A 193 -12.67 -19.85 6.94
CA GLN A 193 -12.30 -18.93 8.03
C GLN A 193 -13.46 -18.11 8.61
N ALA A 194 -14.69 -18.29 8.12
CA ALA A 194 -15.87 -17.60 8.64
C ALA A 194 -16.58 -18.31 9.80
N GLY A 195 -16.00 -19.33 10.37
CA GLY A 195 -16.69 -20.19 11.32
C GLY A 195 -15.86 -20.68 12.50
N GLU A 196 -15.21 -19.79 13.26
CA GLU A 196 -14.83 -20.10 14.66
C GLU A 196 -14.49 -18.82 15.45
N MET A 197 -15.49 -17.98 15.65
CA MET A 197 -15.43 -17.03 16.74
C MET A 197 -16.10 -17.69 17.95
N ARG A 198 -15.33 -18.50 18.70
CA ARG A 198 -15.77 -18.97 20.03
C ARG A 198 -15.62 -17.83 21.01
N ILE A 199 -16.76 -17.38 21.51
CA ILE A 199 -16.88 -16.54 22.70
C ILE A 199 -16.41 -17.38 23.90
N HIS A 200 -15.41 -16.90 24.60
CA HIS A 200 -15.17 -17.18 26.02
C HIS A 200 -14.68 -15.91 26.70
#